data_1a13a171b5676b4630a8596df596ab2f
#
_entry.id   1a13a171b5676b4630a8596df596ab2f
#
_cell.length_a   1.000
_cell.length_b   1.000
_cell.length_c   1.000
_cell.angle_alpha   90.00
_cell.angle_beta   90.00
_cell.angle_gamma   90.00
#
_symmetry.space_group_name_H-M   'P 1'
#
loop_
_entity.id
_entity.type
_entity.pdbx_description
1 polymer ?
#
loop_
_entity_poly.entity_id
_entity_poly.type
_entity_poly.pdbx_seq_one_letter_code
_entity_poly.pdbx_strand_id
1 'polypeptide(L)'
;MNKLDLSRPGIYLVIPNGKKLRPLDLDRRRIHKVKKVNNSYIKFGKSERPLIYRYKDYKKIFGEDVNFNPILIIEDILSLKRFERYVGARFENYKITNPNSNRKLEWMSGISFSDAKSIILNSYTEFK
;
A
#
# COMPACT_ATOMS: atom_id res chain seq x y z
N MET A 1 -10.48 6.37 -10.82
CA MET A 1 -9.18 6.69 -10.25
C MET A 1 -9.19 8.07 -9.61
N ASN A 2 -8.39 8.23 -8.59
CA ASN A 2 -8.20 9.50 -7.90
C ASN A 2 -7.61 10.55 -8.84
N LYS A 3 -7.93 11.83 -8.61
CA LYS A 3 -7.47 12.94 -9.45
C LYS A 3 -6.06 13.42 -9.13
N LEU A 4 -5.39 12.84 -8.13
CA LEU A 4 -4.02 13.21 -7.82
C LEU A 4 -3.08 12.85 -8.96
N ASP A 5 -2.05 13.67 -9.10
CA ASP A 5 -1.09 13.54 -10.18
C ASP A 5 -0.18 12.32 -10.00
N LEU A 6 -0.31 11.36 -10.88
CA LEU A 6 0.50 10.14 -10.83
C LEU A 6 1.92 10.36 -11.34
N SER A 7 2.25 11.54 -11.85
CA SER A 7 3.60 11.84 -12.30
C SER A 7 4.57 12.20 -11.18
N ARG A 8 4.11 12.17 -9.94
CA ARG A 8 4.91 12.56 -8.78
C ARG A 8 5.01 11.44 -7.75
N PRO A 9 6.05 11.46 -6.90
CA PRO A 9 6.15 10.52 -5.79
C PRO A 9 5.08 10.76 -4.72
N GLY A 10 4.77 9.73 -3.93
CA GLY A 10 3.80 9.90 -2.87
C GLY A 10 3.39 8.61 -2.19
N ILE A 11 2.29 8.73 -1.46
CA ILE A 11 1.71 7.65 -0.65
C ILE A 11 0.45 7.13 -1.36
N TYR A 12 0.27 5.82 -1.31
CA TYR A 12 -0.89 5.18 -1.94
C TYR A 12 -1.49 4.10 -1.06
N LEU A 13 -2.74 3.78 -1.36
CA LEU A 13 -3.42 2.58 -0.88
C LEU A 13 -3.85 1.77 -2.09
N VAL A 14 -3.70 0.47 -2.04
CA VAL A 14 -4.09 -0.41 -3.14
C VAL A 14 -4.95 -1.55 -2.63
N ILE A 15 -6.04 -1.85 -3.36
CA ILE A 15 -6.95 -2.95 -3.07
C ILE A 15 -7.03 -3.81 -4.33
N PRO A 16 -6.73 -5.11 -4.23
CA PRO A 16 -6.90 -6.01 -5.36
C PRO A 16 -8.38 -6.35 -5.52
N ASN A 17 -9.01 -5.86 -6.58
CA ASN A 17 -10.44 -6.07 -6.81
C ASN A 17 -10.75 -7.34 -7.60
N GLY A 18 -9.73 -8.05 -8.05
CA GLY A 18 -9.93 -9.26 -8.82
C GLY A 18 -10.49 -10.40 -7.99
N LYS A 19 -11.15 -11.35 -8.67
CA LYS A 19 -11.68 -12.54 -8.02
C LYS A 19 -10.60 -13.58 -7.72
N LYS A 20 -9.48 -13.51 -8.44
CA LYS A 20 -8.38 -14.44 -8.25
C LYS A 20 -7.52 -14.03 -7.06
N LEU A 21 -7.18 -14.98 -6.23
CA LEU A 21 -6.25 -14.77 -5.13
C LEU A 21 -4.84 -14.61 -5.67
N ARG A 22 -4.08 -13.70 -5.07
CA ARG A 22 -2.70 -13.42 -5.46
C ARG A 22 -1.79 -13.49 -4.24
N PRO A 23 -0.50 -13.76 -4.42
CA PRO A 23 0.43 -13.75 -3.29
C PRO A 23 0.45 -12.39 -2.59
N LEU A 24 0.46 -12.44 -1.25
CA LEU A 24 0.53 -11.24 -0.43
C LEU A 24 1.86 -10.51 -0.58
N ASP A 25 2.92 -11.29 -0.62
CA ASP A 25 4.26 -10.74 -0.68
C ASP A 25 4.68 -10.63 -2.14
N LEU A 26 5.06 -9.44 -2.56
CA LEU A 26 5.53 -9.20 -3.91
C LEU A 26 7.00 -9.56 -4.10
N ASP A 27 7.68 -9.98 -3.04
CA ASP A 27 9.05 -10.47 -3.14
C ASP A 27 9.02 -11.83 -3.84
N ARG A 28 9.51 -11.85 -5.07
CA ARG A 28 9.46 -13.04 -5.92
C ARG A 28 10.15 -14.26 -5.31
N ARG A 29 11.12 -14.05 -4.44
CA ARG A 29 11.83 -15.13 -3.80
C ARG A 29 10.99 -15.88 -2.78
N ARG A 30 9.89 -15.32 -2.35
CA ARG A 30 9.03 -15.85 -1.29
C ARG A 30 7.59 -16.06 -1.71
N ILE A 31 7.28 -15.83 -2.96
CA ILE A 31 5.91 -15.81 -3.44
C ILE A 31 5.15 -17.10 -3.11
N HIS A 32 5.84 -18.23 -3.13
CA HIS A 32 5.24 -19.54 -2.86
C HIS A 32 5.00 -19.83 -1.38
N LYS A 33 5.50 -18.97 -0.50
CA LYS A 33 5.47 -19.18 0.95
C LYS A 33 4.47 -18.30 1.69
N VAL A 34 3.75 -17.44 0.98
CA VAL A 34 2.90 -16.45 1.62
C VAL A 34 1.44 -16.69 1.29
N LYS A 35 0.59 -16.08 2.10
CA LYS A 35 -0.85 -16.11 1.85
C LYS A 35 -1.18 -15.39 0.55
N LYS A 36 -2.37 -15.64 0.04
CA LYS A 36 -2.88 -14.93 -1.12
C LYS A 36 -3.80 -13.81 -0.65
N VAL A 37 -3.88 -12.76 -1.46
CA VAL A 37 -4.74 -11.62 -1.15
C VAL A 37 -5.98 -11.62 -2.02
N ASN A 38 -7.02 -11.02 -1.48
CA ASN A 38 -8.23 -10.71 -2.21
C ASN A 38 -8.67 -9.28 -1.84
N ASN A 39 -9.88 -8.90 -2.22
CA ASN A 39 -10.37 -7.54 -1.98
C ASN A 39 -10.65 -7.21 -0.51
N SER A 40 -10.44 -8.16 0.41
CA SER A 40 -10.51 -7.89 1.85
C SER A 40 -9.25 -7.26 2.41
N TYR A 41 -8.19 -7.15 1.61
CA TYR A 41 -6.91 -6.65 2.06
C TYR A 41 -6.60 -5.31 1.42
N ILE A 42 -5.87 -4.47 2.16
CA ILE A 42 -5.40 -3.17 1.68
C ILE A 42 -3.90 -3.12 1.89
N LYS A 43 -3.17 -2.62 0.90
CA LYS A 43 -1.75 -2.36 1.05
C LYS A 43 -1.50 -0.87 1.11
N PHE A 44 -0.75 -0.46 2.12
CA PHE A 44 -0.21 0.88 2.27
C PHE A 44 1.23 0.89 1.76
N GLY A 45 1.59 1.91 1.00
CA GLY A 45 2.95 2.00 0.51
C GLY A 45 3.33 3.38 0.04
N LYS A 46 4.60 3.52 -0.32
CA LYS A 46 5.13 4.73 -0.92
C LYS A 46 5.76 4.43 -2.27
N SER A 47 5.86 5.47 -3.10
CA SER A 47 6.64 5.42 -4.31
C SER A 47 7.62 6.58 -4.31
N GLU A 48 8.91 6.29 -4.36
CA GLU A 48 9.97 7.31 -4.48
C GLU A 48 10.15 7.75 -5.93
N ARG A 49 9.57 7.02 -6.86
CA ARG A 49 9.44 7.37 -8.27
C ARG A 49 8.00 7.83 -8.50
N PRO A 50 7.69 8.41 -9.66
CA PRO A 50 6.29 8.76 -9.94
C PRO A 50 5.34 7.60 -9.66
N LEU A 51 4.22 7.90 -9.02
CA LEU A 51 3.24 6.89 -8.60
C LEU A 51 2.76 6.00 -9.73
N ILE A 52 2.79 6.51 -10.98
CA ILE A 52 2.36 5.74 -12.14
C ILE A 52 3.11 4.41 -12.27
N TYR A 53 4.39 4.36 -11.86
CA TYR A 53 5.17 3.13 -11.97
C TYR A 53 4.65 2.05 -11.02
N ARG A 54 4.26 2.43 -9.80
CA ARG A 54 3.65 1.48 -8.85
C ARG A 54 2.29 1.01 -9.36
N TYR A 55 1.51 1.91 -9.92
CA TYR A 55 0.23 1.55 -10.50
C TYR A 55 0.41 0.48 -11.59
N LYS A 56 1.38 0.69 -12.49
CA LYS A 56 1.66 -0.29 -13.54
C LYS A 56 2.08 -1.64 -12.98
N ASP A 57 2.91 -1.63 -11.93
CA ASP A 57 3.34 -2.87 -11.27
C ASP A 57 2.13 -3.65 -10.72
N TYR A 58 1.25 -2.96 -10.03
CA TYR A 58 0.07 -3.62 -9.44
C TYR A 58 -0.91 -4.09 -10.50
N LYS A 59 -1.04 -3.37 -11.61
CA LYS A 59 -1.88 -3.84 -12.72
C LYS A 59 -1.36 -5.14 -13.31
N LYS A 60 -0.05 -5.30 -13.40
CA LYS A 60 0.55 -6.55 -13.89
C LYS A 60 0.24 -7.73 -12.98
N ILE A 61 0.19 -7.48 -11.68
CA ILE A 61 0.01 -8.55 -10.69
C ILE A 61 -1.46 -8.88 -10.50
N PHE A 62 -2.31 -7.87 -10.37
CA PHE A 62 -3.72 -8.05 -9.99
C PHE A 62 -4.70 -7.82 -11.14
N GLY A 63 -4.23 -7.32 -12.28
CA GLY A 63 -5.09 -7.07 -13.44
C GLY A 63 -5.58 -5.62 -13.49
N GLU A 64 -6.30 -5.31 -14.57
CA GLU A 64 -6.78 -3.94 -14.81
C GLU A 64 -7.78 -3.46 -13.74
N ASP A 65 -8.41 -4.39 -13.04
CA ASP A 65 -9.41 -4.08 -12.02
C ASP A 65 -8.81 -3.63 -10.69
N VAL A 66 -7.49 -3.63 -10.57
CA VAL A 66 -6.85 -3.23 -9.32
C VAL A 66 -7.23 -1.79 -8.98
N ASN A 67 -7.61 -1.59 -7.71
CA ASN A 67 -7.98 -0.27 -7.22
C ASN A 67 -6.76 0.40 -6.60
N PHE A 68 -6.06 1.20 -7.38
CA PHE A 68 -4.86 1.92 -6.95
C PHE A 68 -5.24 3.36 -6.62
N ASN A 69 -5.03 3.76 -5.37
CA ASN A 69 -5.48 5.05 -4.87
C ASN A 69 -4.32 5.88 -4.35
N PRO A 70 -3.83 6.87 -5.12
CA PRO A 70 -2.88 7.84 -4.58
C PRO A 70 -3.57 8.69 -3.53
N ILE A 71 -2.93 8.87 -2.38
CA ILE A 71 -3.52 9.59 -1.24
C ILE A 71 -2.83 10.93 -1.03
N LEU A 72 -1.51 10.97 -1.11
CA LEU A 72 -0.72 12.18 -0.89
C LEU A 72 0.43 12.24 -1.88
N ILE A 73 0.72 13.44 -2.34
CA ILE A 73 1.92 13.72 -3.11
C ILE A 73 2.97 14.28 -2.16
N ILE A 74 4.12 13.64 -2.10
CA ILE A 74 5.26 14.10 -1.28
C ILE A 74 6.49 13.96 -2.16
N GLU A 75 6.95 15.06 -2.71
CA GLU A 75 8.05 15.04 -3.67
C GLU A 75 9.42 14.96 -3.01
N ASP A 76 9.56 15.48 -1.80
CA ASP A 76 10.82 15.38 -1.08
C ASP A 76 11.00 13.95 -0.56
N ILE A 77 11.99 13.25 -1.11
CA ILE A 77 12.16 11.82 -0.86
C ILE A 77 12.45 11.53 0.62
N LEU A 78 13.24 12.37 1.27
CA LEU A 78 13.53 12.18 2.69
C LEU A 78 12.27 12.32 3.54
N SER A 79 11.47 13.33 3.25
CA SER A 79 10.19 13.53 3.93
C SER A 79 9.24 12.36 3.68
N LEU A 80 9.22 11.85 2.44
CA LEU A 80 8.38 10.72 2.08
C LEU A 80 8.76 9.48 2.89
N LYS A 81 10.05 9.18 3.00
CA LYS A 81 10.51 8.03 3.77
C LYS A 81 10.17 8.16 5.25
N ARG A 82 10.37 9.36 5.80
CA ARG A 82 10.06 9.63 7.21
C ARG A 82 8.57 9.50 7.47
N PHE A 83 7.76 10.04 6.57
CA PHE A 83 6.31 9.98 6.72
C PHE A 83 5.78 8.55 6.62
N GLU A 84 6.29 7.77 5.67
CA GLU A 84 5.87 6.38 5.56
C GLU A 84 6.15 5.61 6.86
N ARG A 85 7.32 5.83 7.44
CA ARG A 85 7.68 5.20 8.71
C ARG A 85 6.77 5.66 9.84
N TYR A 86 6.48 6.95 9.87
CA TYR A 86 5.64 7.55 10.90
C TYR A 86 4.21 6.97 10.86
N VAL A 87 3.63 6.92 9.68
CA VAL A 87 2.26 6.42 9.54
C VAL A 87 2.22 4.89 9.58
N GLY A 88 3.26 4.23 9.11
CA GLY A 88 3.35 2.78 9.14
C GLY A 88 3.24 2.22 10.55
N ALA A 89 3.79 2.92 11.54
CA ALA A 89 3.67 2.51 12.92
C ALA A 89 2.22 2.51 13.41
N ARG A 90 1.40 3.39 12.88
CA ARG A 90 -0.03 3.47 13.25
C ARG A 90 -0.84 2.35 12.62
N PHE A 91 -0.34 1.73 11.56
CA PHE A 91 -0.99 0.61 10.91
C PHE A 91 -0.57 -0.74 11.46
N GLU A 92 0.36 -0.77 12.41
CA GLU A 92 1.02 -2.01 12.85
C GLU A 92 0.03 -3.10 13.27
N ASN A 93 -1.05 -2.72 13.96
CA ASN A 93 -2.03 -3.69 14.45
C ASN A 93 -2.89 -4.29 13.34
N TYR A 94 -2.91 -3.68 12.17
CA TYR A 94 -3.68 -4.16 11.02
C TYR A 94 -2.84 -5.00 10.07
N LYS A 95 -1.52 -4.94 10.18
CA LYS A 95 -0.62 -5.65 9.28
C LYS A 95 -0.70 -7.15 9.50
N ILE A 96 -0.62 -7.88 8.39
CA ILE A 96 -0.67 -9.33 8.42
C ILE A 96 0.73 -9.86 8.67
N THR A 97 0.83 -10.86 9.55
CA THR A 97 2.11 -11.51 9.82
C THR A 97 2.37 -12.58 8.75
N ASN A 98 3.58 -12.58 8.19
CA ASN A 98 3.99 -13.64 7.29
C ASN A 98 4.13 -14.94 8.09
N PRO A 99 3.39 -16.00 7.74
CA PRO A 99 3.41 -17.23 8.53
C PRO A 99 4.75 -17.95 8.52
N ASN A 100 5.63 -17.63 7.59
CA ASN A 100 6.92 -18.31 7.45
C ASN A 100 8.07 -17.58 8.14
N SER A 101 7.92 -16.33 8.55
CA SER A 101 9.02 -15.55 9.09
C SER A 101 8.65 -14.65 10.26
N ASN A 102 7.40 -14.65 10.67
CA ASN A 102 6.87 -13.76 11.71
C ASN A 102 7.06 -12.26 11.40
N ARG A 103 7.45 -11.92 10.18
CA ARG A 103 7.57 -10.53 9.77
C ARG A 103 6.19 -9.96 9.47
N LYS A 104 5.98 -8.70 9.83
CA LYS A 104 4.79 -7.97 9.43
C LYS A 104 4.92 -7.59 7.97
N LEU A 105 3.85 -7.78 7.21
CA LEU A 105 3.78 -7.39 5.81
C LEU A 105 3.10 -6.02 5.71
N GLU A 106 3.24 -5.38 4.56
CA GLU A 106 2.58 -4.10 4.33
C GLU A 106 1.08 -4.26 4.01
N TRP A 107 0.64 -5.48 3.74
CA TRP A 107 -0.77 -5.78 3.56
C TRP A 107 -1.49 -5.75 4.90
N MET A 108 -2.70 -5.21 4.90
CA MET A 108 -3.49 -5.02 6.10
C MET A 108 -4.86 -5.66 5.96
N SER A 109 -5.44 -6.05 7.09
CA SER A 109 -6.81 -6.56 7.15
C SER A 109 -7.51 -5.94 8.36
N GLY A 110 -8.85 -5.99 8.36
CA GLY A 110 -9.62 -5.46 9.47
C GLY A 110 -9.71 -3.94 9.52
N ILE A 111 -9.41 -3.27 8.42
CA ILE A 111 -9.50 -1.82 8.33
C ILE A 111 -10.12 -1.48 6.97
N SER A 112 -11.04 -0.53 6.97
CA SER A 112 -11.67 -0.06 5.74
C SER A 112 -10.78 0.91 4.99
N PHE A 113 -11.02 1.07 3.70
CA PHE A 113 -10.32 2.08 2.90
C PHE A 113 -10.51 3.48 3.49
N SER A 114 -11.73 3.81 3.89
CA SER A 114 -12.04 5.12 4.47
C SER A 114 -11.22 5.38 5.74
N ASP A 115 -11.15 4.39 6.62
CA ASP A 115 -10.39 4.53 7.87
C ASP A 115 -8.89 4.63 7.59
N ALA A 116 -8.39 3.82 6.68
CA ALA A 116 -6.96 3.87 6.32
C ALA A 116 -6.60 5.23 5.73
N LYS A 117 -7.43 5.75 4.84
CA LYS A 117 -7.22 7.07 4.25
C LYS A 117 -7.24 8.16 5.31
N SER A 118 -8.18 8.09 6.26
CA SER A 118 -8.28 9.07 7.34
C SER A 118 -7.02 9.05 8.22
N ILE A 119 -6.52 7.87 8.54
CA ILE A 119 -5.29 7.75 9.33
C ILE A 119 -4.13 8.43 8.62
N ILE A 120 -3.99 8.22 7.30
CA ILE A 120 -2.91 8.82 6.51
C ILE A 120 -3.04 10.35 6.52
N LEU A 121 -4.23 10.87 6.24
CA LEU A 121 -4.42 12.31 6.14
C LEU A 121 -4.25 13.00 7.49
N ASN A 122 -4.76 12.42 8.55
CA ASN A 122 -4.60 12.98 9.90
C ASN A 122 -3.15 12.91 10.34
N SER A 123 -2.47 11.82 10.03
CA SER A 123 -1.05 11.67 10.35
C SER A 123 -0.20 12.71 9.63
N TYR A 124 -0.54 13.03 8.39
CA TYR A 124 0.22 14.02 7.64
C TYR A 124 0.09 15.41 8.25
N THR A 125 -1.10 15.75 8.71
CA THR A 125 -1.33 17.03 9.40
C THR A 125 -0.47 17.15 10.66
N GLU A 126 -0.34 16.04 11.41
CA GLU A 126 0.49 16.02 12.62
C GLU A 126 1.98 16.01 12.30
N PHE A 127 2.36 15.34 11.23
CA PHE A 127 3.76 15.15 10.83
C PHE A 127 4.41 16.44 10.35
N LYS A 128 3.66 17.30 9.72
CA LYS A 128 4.18 18.54 9.15
C LYS A 128 4.79 19.47 10.20
#